data_79d2c483369156e21ae7bf5a5ceaed66
#
_entry.id   79d2c483369156e21ae7bf5a5ceaed66
#
_cell.length_a   1.000
_cell.length_b   1.000
_cell.length_c   1.000
_cell.angle_alpha   90.00
_cell.angle_beta   90.00
_cell.angle_gamma   90.00
#
_symmetry.space_group_name_H-M   'P 1'
#
loop_
_entity.id
_entity.type
_entity.pdbx_description
1 polymer ?
#
loop_
_entity_poly.entity_id
_entity_poly.type
_entity_poly.pdbx_seq_one_letter_code
_entity_poly.pdbx_strand_id
1 'polypeptide(L)'
;MPVYLLNLAWLDKAASCANKRLVIEQMEADGDPRVLPALRRLSAIRRRGCGFFNGQDCFGCLRETLSRTIGRLASAPPPAP
;
A
#
# COMPACT_ATOMS: atom_id res chain seq x y z
N MET A 1 1.09 5.63 -19.89
CA MET A 1 1.66 5.65 -18.53
C MET A 1 1.66 4.22 -17.98
N PRO A 2 2.75 3.76 -17.39
CA PRO A 2 2.78 2.42 -16.80
C PRO A 2 1.75 2.26 -15.68
N VAL A 3 1.19 1.05 -15.55
CA VAL A 3 0.14 0.77 -14.56
C VAL A 3 0.60 1.06 -13.12
N TYR A 4 1.86 0.74 -12.81
CA TYR A 4 2.34 0.98 -11.43
C TYR A 4 2.32 2.48 -11.07
N LEU A 5 2.58 3.36 -12.01
CA LEU A 5 2.51 4.80 -11.77
C LEU A 5 1.08 5.28 -11.56
N LEU A 6 0.12 4.71 -12.29
CA LEU A 6 -1.31 4.99 -12.06
C LEU A 6 -1.73 4.53 -10.66
N ASN A 7 -1.32 3.35 -10.27
CA ASN A 7 -1.62 2.83 -8.93
C ASN A 7 -1.01 3.71 -7.83
N LEU A 8 0.21 4.18 -8.02
CA LEU A 8 0.84 5.09 -7.05
C LEU A 8 0.07 6.40 -6.94
N ALA A 9 -0.38 6.95 -8.06
CA ALA A 9 -1.16 8.18 -8.06
C ALA A 9 -2.50 7.99 -7.35
N TRP A 10 -3.17 6.87 -7.60
CA TRP A 10 -4.44 6.54 -6.95
C TRP A 10 -4.27 6.33 -5.45
N LEU A 11 -3.19 5.67 -5.03
CA LEU A 11 -2.89 5.47 -3.62
C LEU A 11 -2.71 6.82 -2.90
N ASP A 12 -2.01 7.74 -3.54
CA ASP A 12 -1.77 9.07 -2.99
C ASP A 12 -3.06 9.87 -2.85
N LYS A 13 -3.97 9.74 -3.81
CA LYS A 13 -5.26 10.45 -3.82
C LYS A 13 -6.33 9.80 -2.96
N ALA A 14 -6.17 8.54 -2.60
CA ALA A 14 -7.19 7.82 -1.84
C ALA A 14 -7.35 8.44 -0.46
N ALA A 15 -8.57 8.92 -0.16
CA ALA A 15 -8.83 9.68 1.06
C ALA A 15 -9.11 8.79 2.27
N SER A 16 -9.61 7.58 2.05
CA SER A 16 -9.98 6.67 3.15
C SER A 16 -9.05 5.47 3.22
N CYS A 17 -8.97 4.87 4.40
CA CYS A 17 -8.24 3.64 4.60
C CYS A 17 -8.76 2.52 3.69
N ALA A 18 -10.09 2.41 3.55
CA ALA A 18 -10.71 1.40 2.69
C ALA A 18 -10.33 1.60 1.21
N ASN A 19 -10.31 2.84 0.73
CA ASN A 19 -9.92 3.13 -0.63
C ASN A 19 -8.45 2.83 -0.88
N LYS A 20 -7.59 3.15 0.08
CA LYS A 20 -6.16 2.80 -0.01
C LYS A 20 -5.97 1.28 -0.08
N ARG A 21 -6.75 0.54 0.70
CA ARG A 21 -6.70 -0.92 0.67
C ARG A 21 -7.03 -1.47 -0.72
N LEU A 22 -8.07 -0.92 -1.37
CA LEU A 22 -8.45 -1.35 -2.71
C LEU A 22 -7.33 -1.10 -3.73
N VAL A 23 -6.66 0.04 -3.63
CA VAL A 23 -5.54 0.34 -4.52
C VAL A 23 -4.38 -0.63 -4.28
N ILE A 24 -4.08 -0.93 -3.03
CA ILE A 24 -3.02 -1.89 -2.67
C ILE A 24 -3.36 -3.28 -3.21
N GLU A 25 -4.63 -3.69 -3.15
CA GLU A 25 -5.06 -4.96 -3.74
C GLU A 25 -4.85 -4.98 -5.26
N GLN A 26 -5.06 -3.86 -5.93
CA GLN A 26 -4.75 -3.73 -7.36
C GLN A 26 -3.26 -3.85 -7.63
N MET A 27 -2.43 -3.25 -6.77
CA MET A 27 -0.97 -3.37 -6.87
C MET A 27 -0.53 -4.82 -6.72
N GLU A 28 -1.15 -5.55 -5.80
CA GLU A 28 -0.87 -6.98 -5.62
C GLU A 28 -1.22 -7.78 -6.87
N ALA A 29 -2.38 -7.50 -7.46
CA ALA A 29 -2.83 -8.18 -8.67
C ALA A 29 -1.95 -7.85 -9.88
N ASP A 30 -1.48 -6.61 -9.97
CA ASP A 30 -0.58 -6.18 -11.04
C ASP A 30 0.80 -6.82 -10.90
N GLY A 31 1.25 -7.07 -9.68
CA GLY A 31 2.48 -7.79 -9.41
C GLY A 31 3.77 -7.04 -9.70
N ASP A 32 3.73 -5.72 -9.84
CA ASP A 32 4.91 -4.92 -10.18
C ASP A 32 5.65 -4.48 -8.92
N PRO A 33 6.89 -4.97 -8.69
CA PRO A 33 7.64 -4.64 -7.47
C PRO A 33 8.10 -3.19 -7.40
N ARG A 34 7.94 -2.40 -8.45
CA ARG A 34 8.34 -0.99 -8.44
C ARG A 34 7.51 -0.15 -7.48
N VAL A 35 6.36 -0.64 -7.00
CA VAL A 35 5.57 0.05 -5.98
C VAL A 35 6.08 -0.21 -4.56
N LEU A 36 7.03 -1.12 -4.36
CA LEU A 36 7.52 -1.49 -3.03
C LEU A 36 8.04 -0.31 -2.20
N PRO A 37 8.84 0.63 -2.75
CA PRO A 37 9.29 1.75 -1.92
C PRO A 37 8.15 2.57 -1.33
N ALA A 38 7.08 2.79 -2.09
CA ALA A 38 5.91 3.52 -1.61
C ALA A 38 5.16 2.72 -0.55
N LEU A 39 4.99 1.41 -0.75
CA LEU A 39 4.33 0.54 0.23
C LEU A 39 5.12 0.45 1.53
N ARG A 40 6.44 0.39 1.46
CA ARG A 40 7.30 0.37 2.64
C ARG A 40 7.21 1.67 3.42
N ARG A 41 7.16 2.81 2.73
CA ARG A 41 6.97 4.11 3.40
C ARG A 41 5.63 4.16 4.12
N LEU A 42 4.57 3.67 3.50
CA LEU A 42 3.26 3.61 4.12
C LEU A 42 3.26 2.70 5.34
N SER A 43 3.94 1.56 5.25
CA SER A 43 4.08 0.61 6.36
C SER A 43 4.84 1.21 7.55
N ALA A 44 5.75 2.13 7.30
CA ALA A 44 6.56 2.77 8.34
C ALA A 44 5.82 3.88 9.08
N ILE A 45 4.65 4.31 8.62
CA ILE A 45 3.87 5.34 9.30
C ILE A 45 3.41 4.83 10.66
N ARG A 46 3.48 5.72 11.67
CA ARG A 46 3.15 5.38 13.05
C ARG A 46 1.75 4.78 13.15
N ARG A 47 1.60 3.79 14.01
CA ARG A 47 0.32 3.14 14.29
C ARG A 47 -0.49 3.89 15.34
N ARG A 48 -0.43 5.23 15.29
CA ARG A 48 -1.13 6.13 16.20
C ARG A 48 -1.53 7.39 15.44
N GLY A 49 -2.33 8.21 16.08
CA GLY A 49 -2.73 9.50 15.53
C GLY A 49 -4.20 9.57 15.13
N CYS A 50 -4.93 8.48 15.26
CA CYS A 50 -6.35 8.44 14.94
C CYS A 50 -7.16 7.94 16.13
N GLY A 51 -8.49 8.13 16.06
CA GLY A 51 -9.38 7.73 17.12
C GLY A 51 -9.51 8.80 18.20
N PHE A 52 -10.31 8.51 19.21
CA PHE A 52 -10.72 9.48 20.21
C PHE A 52 -9.56 10.04 21.04
N PHE A 53 -8.54 9.19 21.32
CA PHE A 53 -7.37 9.58 22.10
C PHE A 53 -6.08 9.54 21.29
N ASN A 54 -6.16 9.60 19.97
CA ASN A 54 -5.02 9.50 19.06
C ASN A 54 -4.18 8.22 19.27
N GLY A 55 -4.79 7.19 19.86
CA GLY A 55 -4.11 5.92 20.11
C GLY A 55 -4.39 4.85 19.06
N GLN A 56 -5.29 5.14 18.11
CA GLN A 56 -5.65 4.17 17.07
C GLN A 56 -4.81 4.38 15.82
N ASP A 57 -4.53 3.25 15.15
CA ASP A 57 -3.81 3.26 13.88
C ASP A 57 -4.70 3.82 12.78
N CYS A 58 -4.27 4.90 12.14
CA CYS A 58 -5.00 5.50 11.01
C CYS A 58 -5.16 4.53 9.84
N PHE A 59 -4.26 3.57 9.71
CA PHE A 59 -4.23 2.63 8.60
C PHE A 59 -4.49 1.19 9.05
N GLY A 60 -5.15 1.03 10.20
CA GLY A 60 -5.43 -0.30 10.76
C GLY A 60 -6.17 -1.21 9.79
N CYS A 61 -7.10 -0.65 8.99
CA CYS A 61 -7.91 -1.42 8.06
C CYS A 61 -7.09 -2.02 6.91
N LEU A 62 -5.89 -1.50 6.64
CA LEU A 62 -5.08 -1.95 5.51
C LEU A 62 -3.75 -2.62 5.90
N ARG A 63 -3.42 -2.67 7.20
CA ARG A 63 -2.11 -3.20 7.63
C ARG A 63 -1.88 -4.63 7.18
N GLU A 64 -2.89 -5.49 7.32
CA GLU A 64 -2.79 -6.88 6.91
C GLU A 64 -2.58 -6.99 5.40
N THR A 65 -3.41 -6.30 4.62
CA THR A 65 -3.30 -6.28 3.16
C THR A 65 -1.94 -5.73 2.72
N LEU A 66 -1.47 -4.67 3.37
CA LEU A 66 -0.20 -4.04 3.08
C LEU A 66 0.97 -4.99 3.32
N SER A 67 0.98 -5.65 4.47
CA SER A 67 2.03 -6.61 4.83
C SER A 67 2.07 -7.79 3.86
N ARG A 68 0.91 -8.33 3.53
CA ARG A 68 0.79 -9.43 2.57
C ARG A 68 1.30 -9.02 1.18
N THR A 69 0.90 -7.84 0.72
CA THR A 69 1.26 -7.34 -0.60
C THR A 69 2.76 -7.08 -0.68
N ILE A 70 3.35 -6.47 0.34
CA ILE A 70 4.80 -6.26 0.41
C ILE A 70 5.53 -7.59 0.32
N GLY A 71 5.08 -8.59 1.09
CA GLY A 71 5.69 -9.90 1.08
C GLY A 71 5.65 -10.57 -0.30
N ARG A 72 4.50 -10.49 -0.97
CA ARG A 72 4.33 -11.07 -2.31
C ARG A 72 5.19 -10.37 -3.36
N LEU A 73 5.19 -9.04 -3.36
CA LEU A 73 5.94 -8.27 -4.34
C LEU A 73 7.44 -8.37 -4.12
N ALA A 74 7.88 -8.44 -2.86
CA ALA A 74 9.30 -8.61 -2.53
C ALA A 74 9.83 -9.98 -2.98
N SER A 75 8.96 -10.98 -3.05
CA SER A 75 9.31 -12.33 -3.49
C SER A 75 9.13 -12.55 -4.99
N ALA A 76 8.52 -11.58 -5.68
CA ALA A 76 8.25 -11.70 -7.11
C ALA A 76 9.56 -11.57 -7.92
N PRO A 77 9.70 -12.28 -9.06
CA PRO A 77 10.82 -12.05 -9.94
C PRO A 77 10.78 -10.62 -10.49
N PRO A 78 11.95 -10.01 -10.81
CA PRO A 78 11.95 -8.69 -11.41
C PRO A 78 11.19 -8.70 -12.74
N PRO A 79 10.53 -7.58 -13.11
CA PRO A 79 9.84 -7.52 -14.39
C PRO A 79 10.81 -7.73 -15.53
N ALA A 80 10.36 -8.41 -16.59
CA ALA A 80 11.17 -8.63 -17.77
C ALA A 80 11.57 -7.27 -18.38
N PRO A 81 12.82 -7.15 -18.88
CA PRO A 81 13.26 -5.93 -19.53
C PRO A 81 12.49 -5.64 -20.81
#